data_4cc6293612f21c6daf3ff6c7e24d567c
#
_entry.id   4cc6293612f21c6daf3ff6c7e24d567c
#
_cell.length_a   1.000
_cell.length_b   1.000
_cell.length_c   1.000
_cell.angle_alpha   90.00
_cell.angle_beta   90.00
_cell.angle_gamma   90.00
#
_symmetry.space_group_name_H-M   'P 1'
#
loop_
_entity.id
_entity.type
_entity.pdbx_description
1 polymer ?
#
loop_
_entity_poly.entity_id
_entity_poly.type
_entity_poly.pdbx_seq_one_letter_code
_entity_poly.pdbx_strand_id
1 'polypeptide(L)'
;MKPEIIDNFFDHREFDYVKNAFSNLEYSPIPGASGEETEILHWNYYSVKTIYLNDEPVDESWGVIRDIFLPKFHLACQYKTMLRVKVNFYPYCETFHKHPYHTDQDFSHQGAIFALNTCNGFTEFEDGTKIDSVENRLFLFDPSVKHRSTNTTDAMGRFNINFNFF
;
A
#
# COMPACT_ATOMS: atom_id res chain seq x y z
N MET A 1 -2.39 12.83 -12.71
CA MET A 1 -0.99 13.20 -12.30
C MET A 1 -0.09 12.00 -12.58
N LYS A 2 1.12 12.21 -13.13
CA LYS A 2 2.09 11.10 -13.26
C LYS A 2 2.60 10.75 -11.86
N PRO A 3 2.69 9.46 -11.48
CA PRO A 3 3.22 9.07 -10.18
C PRO A 3 4.63 9.61 -9.93
N GLU A 4 4.89 10.12 -8.73
CA GLU A 4 6.20 10.56 -8.28
C GLU A 4 6.83 9.46 -7.43
N ILE A 5 8.05 9.03 -7.79
CA ILE A 5 8.76 7.92 -7.13
C ILE A 5 9.91 8.47 -6.31
N ILE A 6 10.01 8.03 -5.05
CA ILE A 6 11.07 8.34 -4.12
C ILE A 6 11.68 7.02 -3.64
N ASP A 7 12.85 6.68 -4.16
CA ASP A 7 13.62 5.50 -3.72
C ASP A 7 14.46 5.82 -2.49
N ASN A 8 14.72 4.80 -1.67
CA ASN A 8 15.46 4.94 -0.40
C ASN A 8 14.84 6.02 0.50
N PHE A 9 13.53 5.95 0.68
CA PHE A 9 12.76 6.94 1.43
C PHE A 9 13.25 7.10 2.87
N PHE A 10 13.59 6.00 3.54
CA PHE A 10 14.22 5.96 4.85
C PHE A 10 15.71 5.68 4.74
N ASP A 11 16.49 6.06 5.76
CA ASP A 11 17.79 5.47 5.96
C ASP A 11 17.66 3.97 6.34
N HIS A 12 18.77 3.24 6.32
CA HIS A 12 18.75 1.80 6.54
C HIS A 12 18.17 1.40 7.91
N ARG A 13 18.49 2.14 8.98
CA ARG A 13 18.03 1.83 10.34
C ARG A 13 16.54 2.11 10.52
N GLU A 14 16.09 3.25 10.00
CA GLU A 14 14.68 3.61 9.99
C GLU A 14 13.87 2.60 9.20
N PHE A 15 14.35 2.21 8.02
CA PHE A 15 13.68 1.22 7.17
C PHE A 15 13.57 -0.13 7.86
N ASP A 16 14.66 -0.65 8.44
CA ASP A 16 14.66 -1.92 9.17
C ASP A 16 13.66 -1.88 10.34
N TYR A 17 13.59 -0.76 11.07
CA TYR A 17 12.63 -0.59 12.15
C TYR A 17 11.19 -0.64 11.64
N VAL A 18 10.87 0.14 10.61
CA VAL A 18 9.53 0.15 9.96
C VAL A 18 9.18 -1.22 9.41
N LYS A 19 10.07 -1.85 8.68
CA LYS A 19 9.87 -3.18 8.09
C LYS A 19 9.56 -4.23 9.16
N ASN A 20 10.34 -4.26 10.26
CA ASN A 20 10.12 -5.20 11.35
C ASN A 20 8.80 -4.95 12.09
N ALA A 21 8.42 -3.68 12.30
CA ALA A 21 7.16 -3.34 12.96
C ALA A 21 5.94 -3.86 12.18
N PHE A 22 6.00 -3.87 10.85
CA PHE A 22 4.89 -4.28 10.00
C PHE A 22 4.97 -5.73 9.48
N SER A 23 6.09 -6.44 9.70
CA SER A 23 6.24 -7.84 9.26
C SER A 23 5.49 -8.85 10.14
N ASN A 24 5.17 -8.49 11.38
CA ASN A 24 4.57 -9.38 12.39
C ASN A 24 3.12 -9.02 12.74
N LEU A 25 2.44 -8.25 11.88
CA LEU A 25 1.04 -7.87 12.12
C LEU A 25 0.08 -9.04 11.87
N GLU A 26 -1.00 -9.06 12.64
CA GLU A 26 -2.16 -9.88 12.32
C GLU A 26 -2.98 -9.20 11.23
N TYR A 27 -3.18 -9.90 10.12
CA TYR A 27 -3.91 -9.39 8.97
C TYR A 27 -5.31 -9.99 8.89
N SER A 28 -6.30 -9.16 8.56
CA SER A 28 -7.64 -9.62 8.25
C SER A 28 -7.76 -9.94 6.77
N PRO A 29 -8.20 -11.14 6.41
CA PRO A 29 -8.41 -11.51 5.02
C PRO A 29 -9.58 -10.74 4.40
N ILE A 30 -9.38 -10.24 3.19
CA ILE A 30 -10.43 -9.60 2.39
C ILE A 30 -10.65 -10.43 1.13
N PRO A 31 -11.84 -11.00 0.94
CA PRO A 31 -12.21 -11.67 -0.29
C PRO A 31 -12.44 -10.61 -1.38
N GLY A 32 -11.60 -10.64 -2.41
CA GLY A 32 -11.73 -9.77 -3.58
C GLY A 32 -11.32 -8.32 -3.34
N ALA A 33 -10.55 -7.78 -4.27
CA ALA A 33 -10.29 -6.35 -4.34
C ALA A 33 -11.48 -5.72 -5.05
N SER A 34 -12.24 -4.88 -4.33
CA SER A 34 -13.34 -4.06 -4.84
C SER A 34 -14.62 -4.77 -5.33
N GLY A 35 -15.62 -4.73 -4.52
CA GLY A 35 -17.04 -4.43 -4.75
C GLY A 35 -17.87 -5.16 -5.81
N GLU A 36 -17.31 -5.90 -6.71
CA GLU A 36 -18.07 -6.77 -7.59
C GLU A 36 -18.19 -8.16 -6.95
N GLU A 37 -19.39 -8.70 -6.91
CA GLU A 37 -19.69 -10.09 -6.55
C GLU A 37 -19.02 -11.07 -7.53
N THR A 38 -17.70 -11.05 -7.59
CA THR A 38 -16.96 -12.09 -8.27
C THR A 38 -16.79 -13.25 -7.30
N GLU A 39 -17.02 -14.45 -7.79
CA GLU A 39 -16.70 -15.69 -7.07
C GLU A 39 -15.39 -15.50 -6.30
N ILE A 40 -15.37 -15.88 -5.02
CA ILE A 40 -14.18 -15.87 -4.19
C ILE A 40 -13.20 -16.88 -4.80
N LEU A 41 -12.45 -16.43 -5.79
CA LEU A 41 -11.37 -17.19 -6.35
C LEU A 41 -10.17 -17.04 -5.43
N HIS A 42 -9.59 -18.13 -4.99
CA HIS A 42 -8.46 -18.17 -4.03
C HIS A 42 -7.24 -17.33 -4.45
N TRP A 43 -7.13 -16.92 -5.71
CA TRP A 43 -6.09 -16.03 -6.23
C TRP A 43 -6.40 -14.52 -6.07
N ASN A 44 -7.67 -14.16 -5.88
CA ASN A 44 -8.12 -12.76 -5.72
C ASN A 44 -8.06 -12.30 -4.25
N TYR A 45 -7.37 -13.06 -3.44
CA TYR A 45 -7.31 -12.89 -2.00
C TYR A 45 -6.15 -12.00 -1.61
N TYR A 46 -6.41 -11.05 -0.74
CA TYR A 46 -5.36 -10.30 -0.05
C TYR A 46 -5.78 -10.05 1.39
N SER A 47 -4.83 -9.69 2.23
CA SER A 47 -5.10 -9.37 3.62
C SER A 47 -4.74 -7.93 3.91
N VAL A 48 -5.47 -7.32 4.83
CA VAL A 48 -5.28 -5.93 5.20
C VAL A 48 -5.23 -5.78 6.71
N LYS A 49 -4.42 -4.82 7.16
CA LYS A 49 -4.45 -4.30 8.53
C LYS A 49 -4.66 -2.80 8.44
N THR A 50 -5.82 -2.33 8.91
CA THR A 50 -6.07 -0.88 9.00
C THR A 50 -5.40 -0.35 10.26
N ILE A 51 -4.61 0.71 10.10
CA ILE A 51 -3.83 1.34 11.17
C ILE A 51 -4.49 2.66 11.64
N TYR A 52 -5.06 3.41 10.69
CA TYR A 52 -5.71 4.68 10.93
C TYR A 52 -6.91 4.86 9.99
N LEU A 53 -8.02 5.32 10.52
CA LEU A 53 -9.25 5.51 9.76
C LEU A 53 -10.13 6.60 10.40
N ASN A 54 -10.67 7.51 9.60
CA ASN A 54 -11.63 8.54 10.02
C ASN A 54 -11.15 9.35 11.23
N ASP A 55 -9.96 9.92 11.13
CA ASP A 55 -9.29 10.75 12.14
C ASP A 55 -8.94 10.03 13.45
N GLU A 56 -9.00 8.69 13.48
CA GLU A 56 -8.68 7.91 14.66
C GLU A 56 -7.66 6.81 14.40
N PRO A 57 -6.66 6.62 15.30
CA PRO A 57 -5.86 5.41 15.34
C PRO A 57 -6.74 4.21 15.68
N VAL A 58 -6.65 3.14 14.89
CA VAL A 58 -7.41 1.90 15.11
C VAL A 58 -6.52 0.70 15.43
N ASP A 59 -5.21 0.92 15.43
CA ASP A 59 -4.20 -0.08 15.78
C ASP A 59 -2.98 0.55 16.46
N GLU A 60 -2.34 -0.18 17.38
CA GLU A 60 -1.17 0.28 18.14
C GLU A 60 0.03 0.64 17.25
N SER A 61 0.14 0.01 16.05
CA SER A 61 1.17 0.30 15.07
C SER A 61 1.10 1.74 14.53
N TRP A 62 0.02 2.48 14.83
CA TRP A 62 -0.05 3.92 14.56
C TRP A 62 1.11 4.70 15.15
N GLY A 63 1.63 4.27 16.33
CA GLY A 63 2.81 4.89 16.92
C GLY A 63 4.01 4.94 15.97
N VAL A 64 4.28 3.87 15.24
CA VAL A 64 5.36 3.81 14.25
C VAL A 64 5.10 4.76 13.08
N ILE A 65 3.86 4.80 12.60
CA ILE A 65 3.47 5.73 11.53
C ILE A 65 3.66 7.17 12.00
N ARG A 66 3.08 7.52 13.16
CA ARG A 66 3.11 8.88 13.70
C ARG A 66 4.55 9.38 13.96
N ASP A 67 5.37 8.56 14.59
CA ASP A 67 6.65 9.02 15.15
C ASP A 67 7.82 8.87 14.17
N ILE A 68 7.75 7.92 13.24
CA ILE A 68 8.82 7.61 12.30
C ILE A 68 8.44 8.03 10.88
N PHE A 69 7.24 7.64 10.42
CA PHE A 69 6.85 7.83 9.04
C PHE A 69 6.39 9.26 8.74
N LEU A 70 5.45 9.79 9.49
CA LEU A 70 4.82 11.08 9.20
C LEU A 70 5.76 12.27 9.17
N PRO A 71 6.80 12.40 10.03
CA PRO A 71 7.73 13.51 9.94
C PRO A 71 8.43 13.59 8.59
N LYS A 72 8.90 12.46 8.07
CA LYS A 72 9.55 12.36 6.76
C LYS A 72 8.56 12.48 5.60
N PHE A 73 7.40 11.88 5.76
CA PHE A 73 6.30 11.94 4.81
C PHE A 73 5.81 13.36 4.58
N HIS A 74 5.69 14.16 5.66
CA HIS A 74 5.32 15.58 5.56
C HIS A 74 6.31 16.40 4.74
N LEU A 75 7.62 16.11 4.86
CA LEU A 75 8.64 16.76 4.04
C LEU A 75 8.53 16.41 2.56
N ALA A 76 8.08 15.19 2.25
CA ALA A 76 7.93 14.71 0.88
C ALA A 76 6.66 15.26 0.19
N CYS A 77 5.51 15.31 0.87
CA CYS A 77 4.24 15.61 0.22
C CYS A 77 3.41 16.72 0.88
N GLN A 78 3.85 17.30 2.02
CA GLN A 78 3.19 18.40 2.71
C GLN A 78 1.69 18.13 2.99
N TYR A 79 1.35 16.89 3.39
CA TYR A 79 -0.03 16.50 3.68
C TYR A 79 -0.65 17.39 4.78
N LYS A 80 -1.95 17.58 4.72
CA LYS A 80 -2.73 18.39 5.68
C LYS A 80 -3.45 17.53 6.69
N THR A 81 -4.11 16.48 6.24
CA THR A 81 -4.80 15.53 7.10
C THR A 81 -4.73 14.12 6.52
N MET A 82 -4.63 13.13 7.40
CA MET A 82 -4.62 11.72 7.03
C MET A 82 -6.05 11.18 7.07
N LEU A 83 -6.47 10.52 5.99
CA LEU A 83 -7.79 9.89 5.88
C LEU A 83 -7.74 8.42 6.30
N ARG A 84 -6.75 7.70 5.77
CA ARG A 84 -6.60 6.27 6.00
C ARG A 84 -5.15 5.84 5.86
N VAL A 85 -4.72 4.94 6.74
CA VAL A 85 -3.47 4.19 6.60
C VAL A 85 -3.79 2.72 6.75
N LYS A 86 -3.38 1.91 5.78
CA LYS A 86 -3.53 0.45 5.84
C LYS A 86 -2.28 -0.25 5.33
N VAL A 87 -1.96 -1.38 5.92
CA VAL A 87 -0.94 -2.30 5.41
C VAL A 87 -1.63 -3.38 4.62
N ASN A 88 -1.19 -3.61 3.39
CA ASN A 88 -1.70 -4.67 2.53
C ASN A 88 -0.67 -5.80 2.43
N PHE A 89 -1.17 -7.01 2.44
CA PHE A 89 -0.42 -8.24 2.18
C PHE A 89 -1.08 -9.00 1.04
N TYR A 90 -0.34 -9.18 -0.05
CA TYR A 90 -0.73 -9.99 -1.20
C TYR A 90 0.11 -11.27 -1.17
N PRO A 91 -0.49 -12.45 -0.90
CA PRO A 91 0.25 -13.69 -0.73
C PRO A 91 0.93 -14.14 -2.04
N TYR A 92 1.94 -14.98 -1.88
CA TYR A 92 2.52 -15.74 -2.98
C TYR A 92 1.46 -16.56 -3.70
N CYS A 93 1.55 -16.59 -5.03
CA CYS A 93 0.82 -17.54 -5.84
C CYS A 93 1.74 -18.01 -6.98
N GLU A 94 1.66 -19.27 -7.37
CA GLU A 94 2.44 -19.82 -8.49
C GLU A 94 2.13 -19.10 -9.81
N THR A 95 0.91 -18.61 -9.95
CA THR A 95 0.46 -17.85 -11.13
C THR A 95 0.37 -16.36 -10.80
N PHE A 96 0.87 -15.54 -11.71
CA PHE A 96 0.81 -14.09 -11.58
C PHE A 96 -0.60 -13.58 -11.91
N HIS A 97 -1.22 -12.90 -10.96
CA HIS A 97 -2.57 -12.36 -11.08
C HIS A 97 -2.59 -10.84 -10.90
N LYS A 98 -3.46 -10.20 -11.65
CA LYS A 98 -3.79 -8.78 -11.52
C LYS A 98 -5.17 -8.65 -10.90
N HIS A 99 -5.29 -7.84 -9.84
CA HIS A 99 -6.58 -7.53 -9.24
C HIS A 99 -7.40 -6.61 -10.17
N PRO A 100 -8.72 -6.50 -9.96
CA PRO A 100 -9.54 -5.57 -10.71
C PRO A 100 -9.08 -4.11 -10.56
N TYR A 101 -9.31 -3.30 -11.58
CA TYR A 101 -9.10 -1.86 -11.49
C TYR A 101 -10.11 -1.22 -10.54
N HIS A 102 -9.65 -0.32 -9.69
CA HIS A 102 -10.47 0.42 -8.74
C HIS A 102 -9.92 1.82 -8.52
N THR A 103 -10.70 2.65 -7.85
CA THR A 103 -10.29 3.89 -7.21
C THR A 103 -10.38 3.71 -5.69
N ASP A 104 -9.56 4.42 -4.90
CA ASP A 104 -9.57 4.25 -3.45
C ASP A 104 -10.81 4.87 -2.79
N GLN A 105 -11.30 5.99 -3.32
CA GLN A 105 -12.49 6.71 -2.87
C GLN A 105 -13.21 7.32 -4.07
N ASP A 106 -14.44 7.78 -3.86
CA ASP A 106 -15.28 8.44 -4.85
C ASP A 106 -15.08 9.97 -4.91
N PHE A 107 -14.14 10.49 -4.11
CA PHE A 107 -13.79 11.92 -4.07
C PHE A 107 -12.28 12.12 -4.33
N SER A 108 -11.91 13.32 -4.76
CA SER A 108 -10.52 13.68 -5.04
C SER A 108 -9.72 13.81 -3.74
N HIS A 109 -8.60 13.13 -3.67
CA HIS A 109 -7.63 13.16 -2.58
C HIS A 109 -6.25 12.76 -3.11
N GLN A 110 -5.25 12.67 -2.24
CA GLN A 110 -3.92 12.21 -2.58
C GLN A 110 -3.68 10.81 -2.01
N GLY A 111 -2.86 10.05 -2.68
CA GLY A 111 -2.46 8.71 -2.26
C GLY A 111 -0.96 8.51 -2.29
N ALA A 112 -0.49 7.62 -1.43
CA ALA A 112 0.87 7.13 -1.48
C ALA A 112 0.92 5.64 -1.16
N ILE A 113 1.86 4.94 -1.77
CA ILE A 113 2.18 3.55 -1.44
C ILE A 113 3.66 3.45 -1.11
N PHE A 114 3.95 2.85 0.06
CA PHE A 114 5.30 2.53 0.51
C PHE A 114 5.52 1.03 0.47
N ALA A 115 6.49 0.56 -0.31
CA ALA A 115 6.80 -0.86 -0.44
C ALA A 115 7.73 -1.34 0.69
N LEU A 116 7.32 -2.39 1.40
CA LEU A 116 8.07 -2.99 2.50
C LEU A 116 9.05 -4.07 2.04
N ASN A 117 8.88 -4.59 0.82
CA ASN A 117 9.79 -5.58 0.24
C ASN A 117 9.87 -5.47 -1.28
N THR A 118 10.98 -5.97 -1.82
CA THR A 118 11.15 -6.14 -3.26
C THR A 118 10.55 -7.46 -3.71
N CYS A 119 9.78 -7.42 -4.79
CA CYS A 119 9.25 -8.59 -5.49
C CYS A 119 8.82 -8.22 -6.91
N ASN A 120 8.44 -9.20 -7.72
CA ASN A 120 7.96 -8.99 -9.08
C ASN A 120 6.53 -8.43 -9.17
N GLY A 121 5.85 -8.23 -8.05
CA GLY A 121 4.55 -7.57 -7.98
C GLY A 121 4.66 -6.06 -8.22
N PHE A 122 3.58 -5.45 -8.71
CA PHE A 122 3.54 -4.01 -9.03
C PHE A 122 2.15 -3.41 -8.81
N THR A 123 2.08 -2.09 -8.84
CA THR A 123 0.82 -1.34 -9.00
C THR A 123 0.75 -0.86 -10.45
N GLU A 124 -0.38 -1.10 -11.12
CA GLU A 124 -0.61 -0.73 -12.53
C GLU A 124 -1.77 0.25 -12.64
N PHE A 125 -1.56 1.33 -13.39
CA PHE A 125 -2.57 2.34 -13.70
C PHE A 125 -3.27 2.01 -15.02
N GLU A 126 -4.45 2.60 -15.24
CA GLU A 126 -5.28 2.33 -16.44
C GLU A 126 -4.57 2.72 -17.76
N ASP A 127 -3.65 3.68 -17.70
CA ASP A 127 -2.81 4.08 -18.86
C ASP A 127 -1.66 3.11 -19.17
N GLY A 128 -1.53 2.02 -18.40
CA GLY A 128 -0.48 1.02 -18.54
C GLY A 128 0.80 1.34 -17.75
N THR A 129 0.89 2.49 -17.07
CA THR A 129 2.02 2.81 -16.19
C THR A 129 2.11 1.79 -15.07
N LYS A 130 3.31 1.29 -14.79
CA LYS A 130 3.59 0.31 -13.73
C LYS A 130 4.62 0.85 -12.76
N ILE A 131 4.38 0.63 -11.47
CA ILE A 131 5.32 0.92 -10.40
C ILE A 131 5.65 -0.38 -9.69
N ASP A 132 6.88 -0.83 -9.86
CA ASP A 132 7.38 -2.08 -9.27
C ASP A 132 7.50 -1.98 -7.75
N SER A 133 7.26 -3.10 -7.07
CA SER A 133 7.49 -3.25 -5.64
C SER A 133 8.99 -3.36 -5.37
N VAL A 134 9.60 -2.26 -4.96
CA VAL A 134 11.01 -2.17 -4.54
C VAL A 134 11.01 -1.73 -3.09
N GLU A 135 11.68 -2.47 -2.21
CA GLU A 135 11.71 -2.12 -0.79
C GLU A 135 12.23 -0.70 -0.56
N ASN A 136 11.68 -0.02 0.44
CA ASN A 136 12.01 1.36 0.79
C ASN A 136 11.69 2.38 -0.33
N ARG A 137 10.76 2.03 -1.24
CA ARG A 137 10.22 2.92 -2.26
C ARG A 137 8.89 3.49 -1.79
N LEU A 138 8.78 4.82 -1.78
CA LEU A 138 7.53 5.54 -1.69
C LEU A 138 7.14 6.03 -3.09
N PHE A 139 5.87 5.95 -3.47
CA PHE A 139 5.38 6.70 -4.61
C PHE A 139 4.07 7.42 -4.29
N LEU A 140 3.97 8.64 -4.78
CA LEU A 140 2.79 9.49 -4.67
C LEU A 140 1.97 9.40 -5.95
N PHE A 141 0.65 9.37 -5.84
CA PHE A 141 -0.24 9.26 -6.99
C PHE A 141 -1.62 9.85 -6.70
N ASP A 142 -2.42 9.98 -7.74
CA ASP A 142 -3.84 10.35 -7.63
C ASP A 142 -4.68 9.07 -7.54
N PRO A 143 -5.22 8.72 -6.36
CA PRO A 143 -5.98 7.48 -6.17
C PRO A 143 -7.41 7.54 -6.74
N SER A 144 -7.84 8.67 -7.30
CA SER A 144 -9.05 8.77 -8.12
C SER A 144 -8.83 8.28 -9.56
N VAL A 145 -7.56 8.08 -9.98
CA VAL A 145 -7.23 7.39 -11.22
C VAL A 145 -7.30 5.89 -10.99
N LYS A 146 -7.98 5.19 -11.89
CA LYS A 146 -8.11 3.73 -11.82
C LYS A 146 -6.75 3.06 -11.82
N HIS A 147 -6.54 2.25 -10.80
CA HIS A 147 -5.31 1.47 -10.60
C HIS A 147 -5.64 0.09 -10.03
N ARG A 148 -4.66 -0.79 -10.08
CA ARG A 148 -4.79 -2.15 -9.54
C ARG A 148 -3.49 -2.67 -8.96
N SER A 149 -3.60 -3.58 -8.02
CA SER A 149 -2.49 -4.33 -7.45
C SER A 149 -2.30 -5.68 -8.16
N THR A 150 -1.17 -6.31 -7.87
CA THR A 150 -0.88 -7.69 -8.25
C THR A 150 -0.42 -8.47 -7.03
N ASN A 151 -0.49 -9.80 -7.11
CA ASN A 151 0.25 -10.69 -6.23
C ASN A 151 1.74 -10.71 -6.59
N THR A 152 2.47 -11.69 -6.08
CA THR A 152 3.87 -11.98 -6.42
C THR A 152 4.06 -13.48 -6.65
N THR A 153 5.06 -13.84 -7.50
CA THR A 153 5.45 -15.23 -7.78
C THR A 153 6.91 -15.52 -7.40
N ASP A 154 7.64 -14.58 -6.81
CA ASP A 154 9.07 -14.68 -6.49
C ASP A 154 9.42 -14.33 -5.03
N ALA A 155 8.42 -14.03 -4.21
CA ALA A 155 8.57 -13.74 -2.78
C ALA A 155 7.42 -14.39 -1.99
N MET A 156 7.55 -14.56 -0.68
CA MET A 156 6.49 -15.10 0.19
C MET A 156 5.19 -14.28 0.13
N GLY A 157 5.30 -13.02 -0.23
CA GLY A 157 4.21 -12.09 -0.43
C GLY A 157 4.72 -10.70 -0.77
N ARG A 158 3.80 -9.86 -1.21
CA ARG A 158 4.03 -8.45 -1.45
C ARG A 158 3.39 -7.66 -0.32
N PHE A 159 4.19 -6.84 0.36
CA PHE A 159 3.76 -5.99 1.47
C PHE A 159 3.92 -4.53 1.13
N ASN A 160 2.90 -3.73 1.42
CA ASN A 160 2.98 -2.29 1.29
C ASN A 160 2.08 -1.56 2.30
N ILE A 161 2.41 -0.30 2.57
CA ILE A 161 1.59 0.61 3.35
C ILE A 161 0.93 1.59 2.36
N ASN A 162 -0.40 1.66 2.39
CA ASN A 162 -1.19 2.58 1.59
C ASN A 162 -1.68 3.73 2.46
N PHE A 163 -1.45 4.95 1.99
CA PHE A 163 -1.85 6.20 2.62
C PHE A 163 -2.86 6.92 1.72
N ASN A 164 -3.96 7.39 2.32
CA ASN A 164 -4.89 8.32 1.68
C ASN A 164 -4.94 9.59 2.54
N PHE A 165 -4.81 10.76 1.93
CA PHE A 165 -4.64 12.03 2.64
C PHE A 165 -5.04 13.25 1.79
N PHE A 166 -5.15 14.42 2.43
CA PHE A 166 -5.25 15.73 1.80
C PHE A 166 -4.04 16.60 2.06
#